data_2365b167e60cf9de8cdc1927bb0dcf03
#
_entry.id   2365b167e60cf9de8cdc1927bb0dcf03
#
_cell.length_a   1.000
_cell.length_b   1.000
_cell.length_c   1.000
_cell.angle_alpha   90.00
_cell.angle_beta   90.00
_cell.angle_gamma   90.00
#
_symmetry.space_group_name_H-M   'P 1'
#
loop_
_entity.id
_entity.type
_entity.pdbx_description
1 polymer ?
#
loop_
_entity_poly.entity_id
_entity_poly.type
_entity_poly.pdbx_seq_one_letter_code
_entity_poly.pdbx_strand_id
1 'polypeptide(L)'
;MKKIQLLAWLVFVGINRALAQTGGLPSLEDFLQKNQLATQVSPEGLHYSIAKNGSGKMPAKGDYALVKYRAMLLDSSVFDQTPEGDPLVFQVGNHEVIKGLDHGIQLLKKGSVATFFMPPSLGYQQYGEGAVPPNAALLFEVELLDVMNFDQYDQYMRDLDKREQAAYEAHRKAQFEHDLKAIEEFAQAKGLILRRTNTGLSYGLTKTGKGTPPKPGTKVKVAYVGSLLDGTVFDQSDSFEFTLGAAKVIEGWEEGLQYFSPGAEGWLLVPSKMAYGPVTVGKVPPNSVLVFKIKMLKN
;
A
#
# COMPACT_ATOMS: atom_id res chain seq x y z
N MET A 1 -22.78 -11.50 -7.40
CA MET A 1 -23.40 -10.47 -8.26
C MET A 1 -22.42 -9.31 -8.40
N LYS A 2 -21.39 -9.44 -9.26
CA LYS A 2 -20.37 -8.41 -9.55
C LYS A 2 -20.01 -8.51 -11.03
N LYS A 3 -20.90 -8.03 -11.92
CA LYS A 3 -20.64 -8.03 -13.38
C LYS A 3 -21.26 -6.84 -14.13
N ILE A 4 -21.40 -5.65 -13.52
CA ILE A 4 -22.05 -4.50 -14.22
C ILE A 4 -21.18 -3.23 -14.25
N GLN A 5 -19.96 -3.20 -13.74
CA GLN A 5 -19.14 -1.97 -13.74
C GLN A 5 -18.02 -1.91 -14.80
N LEU A 6 -17.88 -2.92 -15.66
CA LEU A 6 -16.84 -2.94 -16.70
C LEU A 6 -17.23 -2.30 -18.04
N LEU A 7 -18.46 -1.83 -18.21
CA LEU A 7 -18.97 -1.36 -19.52
C LEU A 7 -18.90 0.14 -19.77
N ALA A 8 -18.59 0.98 -18.80
CA ALA A 8 -18.52 2.43 -18.98
C ALA A 8 -17.20 2.94 -19.60
N TRP A 9 -16.14 2.14 -19.57
CA TRP A 9 -14.80 2.50 -20.09
C TRP A 9 -14.58 2.11 -21.56
N LEU A 10 -15.53 1.43 -22.20
CA LEU A 10 -15.37 0.84 -23.54
C LEU A 10 -15.96 1.67 -24.68
N VAL A 11 -16.46 2.89 -24.44
CA VAL A 11 -17.12 3.68 -25.51
C VAL A 11 -16.13 4.54 -26.31
N PHE A 12 -14.85 4.62 -25.95
CA PHE A 12 -13.86 5.43 -26.68
C PHE A 12 -12.66 4.66 -27.22
N VAL A 13 -12.84 3.43 -27.71
CA VAL A 13 -11.79 2.69 -28.40
C VAL A 13 -11.99 2.76 -29.90
N GLY A 14 -11.63 3.89 -30.48
CA GLY A 14 -11.50 4.10 -31.91
C GLY A 14 -10.25 4.87 -32.30
N ILE A 15 -9.32 5.12 -31.35
CA ILE A 15 -8.07 5.81 -31.69
C ILE A 15 -7.12 4.80 -32.31
N ASN A 16 -6.93 4.94 -33.61
CA ASN A 16 -6.09 4.09 -34.44
C ASN A 16 -4.66 4.02 -33.92
N ARG A 17 -4.19 2.84 -33.53
CA ARG A 17 -2.87 2.51 -32.98
C ARG A 17 -1.70 2.66 -33.97
N ALA A 18 -1.83 3.49 -35.01
CA ALA A 18 -0.90 3.55 -36.14
C ALA A 18 -0.09 4.86 -36.19
N LEU A 19 0.57 5.27 -35.10
CA LEU A 19 1.50 6.42 -35.13
C LEU A 19 2.78 6.24 -34.31
N ALA A 20 3.35 5.05 -34.31
CA ALA A 20 4.71 4.85 -33.79
C ALA A 20 5.71 4.84 -34.97
N GLN A 21 5.87 5.95 -35.69
CA GLN A 21 7.03 6.16 -36.59
C GLN A 21 7.27 7.66 -36.84
N THR A 22 8.42 8.17 -36.37
CA THR A 22 9.17 9.34 -36.84
C THR A 22 8.41 10.67 -36.96
N GLY A 23 8.09 11.27 -35.81
CA GLY A 23 7.61 12.66 -35.73
C GLY A 23 7.24 12.97 -34.30
N GLY A 24 7.55 14.18 -33.81
CA GLY A 24 7.11 14.61 -32.49
C GLY A 24 5.60 14.43 -32.30
N LEU A 25 5.11 14.51 -31.05
CA LEU A 25 3.67 14.43 -30.76
C LEU A 25 2.92 15.45 -31.62
N PRO A 26 1.72 15.08 -32.17
CA PRO A 26 0.93 15.99 -33.00
C PRO A 26 0.48 17.21 -32.17
N SER A 27 0.18 18.34 -32.85
CA SER A 27 -0.48 19.44 -32.19
C SER A 27 -1.89 19.00 -31.72
N LEU A 28 -2.44 19.70 -30.73
CA LEU A 28 -3.80 19.39 -30.27
C LEU A 28 -4.84 19.55 -31.39
N GLU A 29 -4.71 20.61 -32.18
CA GLU A 29 -5.61 20.91 -33.29
C GLU A 29 -5.57 19.82 -34.36
N ASP A 30 -4.37 19.40 -34.79
CA ASP A 30 -4.19 18.32 -35.75
C ASP A 30 -4.77 17.00 -35.23
N PHE A 31 -4.58 16.73 -33.94
CA PHE A 31 -5.15 15.52 -33.32
C PHE A 31 -6.69 15.53 -33.34
N LEU A 32 -7.31 16.63 -32.91
CA LEU A 32 -8.78 16.77 -32.87
C LEU A 32 -9.35 16.66 -34.29
N GLN A 33 -8.75 17.33 -35.27
CA GLN A 33 -9.21 17.30 -36.65
C GLN A 33 -9.06 15.89 -37.28
N LYS A 34 -7.89 15.26 -37.11
CA LYS A 34 -7.64 13.92 -37.67
C LYS A 34 -8.58 12.86 -37.12
N ASN A 35 -8.93 12.96 -35.83
CA ASN A 35 -9.83 12.01 -35.18
C ASN A 35 -11.30 12.43 -35.26
N GLN A 36 -11.63 13.52 -35.94
CA GLN A 36 -12.99 14.07 -36.10
C GLN A 36 -13.72 14.24 -34.76
N LEU A 37 -12.98 14.71 -33.71
CA LEU A 37 -13.53 14.87 -32.36
C LEU A 37 -14.28 16.18 -32.25
N ALA A 38 -15.61 16.10 -32.00
CA ALA A 38 -16.43 17.25 -31.66
C ALA A 38 -16.24 17.60 -30.18
N THR A 39 -15.64 18.74 -29.90
CA THR A 39 -15.39 19.22 -28.53
C THR A 39 -16.03 20.58 -28.30
N GLN A 40 -16.37 20.86 -27.05
CA GLN A 40 -16.63 22.21 -26.56
C GLN A 40 -15.29 22.83 -26.14
N VAL A 41 -15.22 24.17 -26.13
CA VAL A 41 -14.01 24.89 -25.72
C VAL A 41 -14.36 25.83 -24.58
N SER A 42 -13.63 25.74 -23.49
CA SER A 42 -13.78 26.68 -22.36
C SER A 42 -13.10 28.05 -22.66
N PRO A 43 -13.43 29.11 -21.92
CA PRO A 43 -12.76 30.41 -22.06
C PRO A 43 -11.22 30.34 -21.91
N GLU A 44 -10.73 29.38 -21.14
CA GLU A 44 -9.29 29.15 -20.91
C GLU A 44 -8.60 28.33 -22.02
N GLY A 45 -9.37 27.87 -23.05
CA GLY A 45 -8.86 27.08 -24.15
C GLY A 45 -8.79 25.59 -23.89
N LEU A 46 -9.48 25.09 -22.86
CA LEU A 46 -9.64 23.65 -22.64
C LEU A 46 -10.67 23.09 -23.61
N HIS A 47 -10.30 22.15 -24.45
CA HIS A 47 -11.23 21.36 -25.24
C HIS A 47 -11.77 20.20 -24.40
N TYR A 48 -13.07 19.96 -24.43
CA TYR A 48 -13.68 18.87 -23.66
C TYR A 48 -14.90 18.26 -24.33
N SER A 49 -15.17 17.03 -24.00
CA SER A 49 -16.41 16.32 -24.37
C SER A 49 -16.97 15.61 -23.15
N ILE A 50 -18.29 15.67 -22.96
CA ILE A 50 -18.97 15.01 -21.83
C ILE A 50 -19.66 13.77 -22.36
N ALA A 51 -19.12 12.59 -22.02
CA ALA A 51 -19.68 11.31 -22.41
C ALA A 51 -20.92 10.93 -21.58
N LYS A 52 -20.94 11.35 -20.32
CA LYS A 52 -22.07 11.18 -19.39
C LYS A 52 -22.26 12.44 -18.58
N ASN A 53 -23.45 13.03 -18.68
CA ASN A 53 -23.83 14.14 -17.82
C ASN A 53 -24.19 13.64 -16.42
N GLY A 54 -23.58 14.20 -15.41
CA GLY A 54 -24.01 14.04 -14.04
C GLY A 54 -25.26 14.88 -13.70
N SER A 55 -25.86 14.62 -12.56
CA SER A 55 -27.05 15.34 -12.07
C SER A 55 -26.82 16.09 -10.77
N GLY A 56 -25.64 15.95 -10.16
CA GLY A 56 -25.33 16.56 -8.87
C GLY A 56 -24.81 18.00 -8.95
N LYS A 57 -24.22 18.46 -7.85
CA LYS A 57 -23.61 19.78 -7.71
C LYS A 57 -22.43 19.92 -8.69
N MET A 58 -22.28 21.12 -9.25
CA MET A 58 -21.01 21.53 -9.91
C MET A 58 -20.05 22.04 -8.86
N PRO A 59 -18.75 21.70 -8.96
CA PRO A 59 -17.75 22.23 -8.03
C PRO A 59 -17.54 23.73 -8.20
N ALA A 60 -17.42 24.43 -7.10
CA ALA A 60 -17.00 25.83 -7.05
C ALA A 60 -15.61 25.94 -6.42
N LYS A 61 -14.94 27.06 -6.61
CA LYS A 61 -13.68 27.35 -5.93
C LYS A 61 -13.82 27.18 -4.42
N GLY A 62 -12.91 26.39 -3.81
CA GLY A 62 -12.92 26.06 -2.40
C GLY A 62 -13.65 24.76 -2.05
N ASP A 63 -14.49 24.21 -2.94
CA ASP A 63 -15.01 22.85 -2.79
C ASP A 63 -13.88 21.82 -2.99
N TYR A 64 -14.10 20.59 -2.51
CA TYR A 64 -13.23 19.44 -2.76
C TYR A 64 -13.85 18.53 -3.81
N ALA A 65 -13.11 18.24 -4.85
CA ALA A 65 -13.50 17.30 -5.91
C ALA A 65 -12.88 15.93 -5.67
N LEU A 66 -13.71 14.89 -5.72
CA LEU A 66 -13.28 13.49 -5.70
C LEU A 66 -13.36 12.97 -7.13
N VAL A 67 -12.22 12.60 -7.72
CA VAL A 67 -12.13 12.24 -9.13
C VAL A 67 -11.39 10.96 -9.36
N LYS A 68 -11.82 10.21 -10.39
CA LYS A 68 -10.97 9.22 -11.07
C LYS A 68 -10.51 9.80 -12.38
N TYR A 69 -9.25 9.56 -12.72
CA TYR A 69 -8.74 9.98 -14.02
C TYR A 69 -7.75 8.97 -14.60
N ARG A 70 -7.57 9.06 -15.89
CA ARG A 70 -6.51 8.43 -16.65
C ARG A 70 -5.90 9.49 -17.57
N ALA A 71 -4.62 9.75 -17.40
CA ALA A 71 -3.88 10.78 -18.11
C ALA A 71 -2.97 10.16 -19.18
N MET A 72 -3.07 10.69 -20.40
CA MET A 72 -2.40 10.16 -21.57
C MET A 72 -1.78 11.27 -22.41
N LEU A 73 -0.73 10.96 -23.15
CA LEU A 73 -0.29 11.73 -24.28
C LEU A 73 -1.22 11.50 -25.49
N LEU A 74 -1.12 12.33 -26.54
CA LEU A 74 -1.97 12.19 -27.73
C LEU A 74 -1.69 10.92 -28.55
N ASP A 75 -0.60 10.19 -28.27
CA ASP A 75 -0.33 8.86 -28.82
C ASP A 75 -0.95 7.71 -28.01
N SER A 76 -1.78 8.04 -27.02
CA SER A 76 -2.43 7.12 -26.07
C SER A 76 -1.49 6.45 -25.06
N SER A 77 -0.24 6.89 -24.93
CA SER A 77 0.63 6.44 -23.86
C SER A 77 0.16 7.02 -22.53
N VAL A 78 -0.15 6.14 -21.57
CA VAL A 78 -0.59 6.51 -20.22
C VAL A 78 0.64 6.90 -19.40
N PHE A 79 0.62 8.09 -18.83
CA PHE A 79 1.70 8.56 -17.96
C PHE A 79 1.28 8.67 -16.50
N ASP A 80 -0.04 8.78 -16.22
CA ASP A 80 -0.56 8.83 -14.86
C ASP A 80 -2.03 8.37 -14.81
N GLN A 81 -2.46 7.83 -13.68
CA GLN A 81 -3.85 7.45 -13.44
C GLN A 81 -4.12 7.22 -11.96
N THR A 82 -5.35 7.44 -11.50
CA THR A 82 -5.76 7.04 -10.15
C THR A 82 -5.77 5.52 -10.02
N PRO A 83 -5.22 4.96 -8.90
CA PRO A 83 -5.34 3.54 -8.62
C PRO A 83 -6.80 3.08 -8.50
N GLU A 84 -7.06 1.79 -8.70
CA GLU A 84 -8.39 1.24 -8.48
C GLU A 84 -8.75 1.31 -6.98
N GLY A 85 -9.88 1.96 -6.67
CA GLY A 85 -10.37 2.13 -5.30
C GLY A 85 -9.77 3.31 -4.54
N ASP A 86 -8.81 4.03 -5.14
CA ASP A 86 -8.13 5.18 -4.52
C ASP A 86 -8.24 6.43 -5.42
N PRO A 87 -9.38 7.12 -5.42
CA PRO A 87 -9.61 8.32 -6.21
C PRO A 87 -8.83 9.51 -5.65
N LEU A 88 -8.44 10.44 -6.54
CA LEU A 88 -7.80 11.69 -6.16
C LEU A 88 -8.82 12.64 -5.53
N VAL A 89 -8.46 13.25 -4.40
CA VAL A 89 -9.18 14.39 -3.80
C VAL A 89 -8.30 15.61 -3.89
N PHE A 90 -8.86 16.75 -4.33
CA PHE A 90 -8.15 18.02 -4.32
C PHE A 90 -9.13 19.19 -4.11
N GLN A 91 -8.63 20.33 -3.61
CA GLN A 91 -9.41 21.53 -3.44
C GLN A 91 -9.43 22.34 -4.74
N VAL A 92 -10.62 22.57 -5.27
CA VAL A 92 -10.84 23.28 -6.53
C VAL A 92 -10.40 24.73 -6.43
N GLY A 93 -9.60 25.18 -7.39
CA GLY A 93 -9.06 26.55 -7.46
C GLY A 93 -7.89 26.83 -6.52
N ASN A 94 -7.28 25.78 -5.92
CA ASN A 94 -6.13 25.89 -5.02
C ASN A 94 -4.78 25.48 -5.67
N HIS A 95 -4.80 25.19 -6.99
CA HIS A 95 -3.60 24.82 -7.77
C HIS A 95 -2.87 23.57 -7.27
N GLU A 96 -3.59 22.62 -6.68
CA GLU A 96 -3.06 21.32 -6.24
C GLU A 96 -2.85 20.35 -7.40
N VAL A 97 -3.49 20.62 -8.54
CA VAL A 97 -3.39 19.84 -9.78
C VAL A 97 -3.09 20.77 -10.96
N ILE A 98 -2.78 20.20 -12.13
CA ILE A 98 -2.56 21.00 -13.35
C ILE A 98 -3.79 21.83 -13.70
N LYS A 99 -3.56 23.00 -14.30
CA LYS A 99 -4.62 23.99 -14.59
C LYS A 99 -5.79 23.41 -15.39
N GLY A 100 -5.51 22.56 -16.36
CA GLY A 100 -6.52 21.94 -17.20
C GLY A 100 -7.46 21.01 -16.45
N LEU A 101 -6.98 20.30 -15.45
CA LEU A 101 -7.80 19.44 -14.60
C LEU A 101 -8.64 20.29 -13.62
N ASP A 102 -8.01 21.28 -12.97
CA ASP A 102 -8.69 22.18 -12.05
C ASP A 102 -9.84 22.95 -12.73
N HIS A 103 -9.60 23.52 -13.92
CA HIS A 103 -10.63 24.22 -14.70
C HIS A 103 -11.68 23.24 -15.25
N GLY A 104 -11.24 22.10 -15.78
CA GLY A 104 -12.14 21.12 -16.41
C GLY A 104 -13.17 20.55 -15.43
N ILE A 105 -12.78 20.29 -14.20
CA ILE A 105 -13.69 19.78 -13.17
C ILE A 105 -14.82 20.77 -12.88
N GLN A 106 -14.57 22.07 -12.93
CA GLN A 106 -15.58 23.11 -12.69
C GLN A 106 -16.65 23.17 -13.79
N LEU A 107 -16.43 22.54 -14.95
CA LEU A 107 -17.39 22.42 -16.05
C LEU A 107 -18.33 21.21 -15.89
N LEU A 108 -18.07 20.33 -14.91
CA LEU A 108 -18.76 19.06 -14.73
C LEU A 108 -19.71 19.10 -13.54
N LYS A 109 -20.82 18.35 -13.64
CA LYS A 109 -21.66 18.02 -12.49
C LYS A 109 -21.16 16.72 -11.84
N LYS A 110 -21.35 16.58 -10.52
CA LYS A 110 -21.13 15.30 -9.83
C LYS A 110 -21.80 14.16 -10.58
N GLY A 111 -21.06 13.09 -10.84
CA GLY A 111 -21.47 11.92 -11.60
C GLY A 111 -21.22 12.02 -13.12
N SER A 112 -20.58 13.09 -13.59
CA SER A 112 -20.18 13.22 -15.01
C SER A 112 -18.96 12.38 -15.32
N VAL A 113 -18.90 11.92 -16.59
CA VAL A 113 -17.71 11.36 -17.22
C VAL A 113 -17.37 12.22 -18.43
N ALA A 114 -16.14 12.67 -18.53
CA ALA A 114 -15.69 13.58 -19.56
C ALA A 114 -14.28 13.25 -20.04
N THR A 115 -13.95 13.74 -21.23
CA THR A 115 -12.58 13.75 -21.74
C THR A 115 -12.13 15.18 -21.92
N PHE A 116 -10.99 15.52 -21.37
CA PHE A 116 -10.32 16.80 -21.50
C PHE A 116 -9.15 16.68 -22.46
N PHE A 117 -9.04 17.60 -23.40
CA PHE A 117 -7.91 17.73 -24.29
C PHE A 117 -7.25 19.06 -23.97
N MET A 118 -6.10 19.01 -23.39
CA MET A 118 -5.40 20.15 -22.78
C MET A 118 -4.25 20.63 -23.67
N PRO A 119 -4.26 21.88 -24.12
CA PRO A 119 -3.07 22.47 -24.71
C PRO A 119 -1.93 22.55 -23.66
N PRO A 120 -0.66 22.65 -24.09
CA PRO A 120 0.49 22.70 -23.17
C PRO A 120 0.36 23.77 -22.07
N SER A 121 -0.25 24.91 -22.35
CA SER A 121 -0.47 26.02 -21.41
C SER A 121 -1.35 25.65 -20.18
N LEU A 122 -2.18 24.61 -20.31
CA LEU A 122 -3.02 24.07 -19.24
C LEU A 122 -2.44 22.82 -18.58
N GLY A 123 -1.36 22.27 -19.14
CA GLY A 123 -0.61 21.12 -18.60
C GLY A 123 0.75 21.53 -18.03
N TYR A 124 1.81 20.81 -18.43
CA TYR A 124 3.17 20.98 -17.91
C TYR A 124 4.03 21.98 -18.69
N GLN A 125 3.44 22.70 -19.66
CA GLN A 125 4.04 23.78 -20.41
C GLN A 125 5.38 23.37 -21.10
N GLN A 126 6.37 24.29 -21.09
CA GLN A 126 7.69 24.07 -21.69
C GLN A 126 8.62 23.21 -20.83
N TYR A 127 8.20 22.83 -19.62
CA TYR A 127 9.06 22.10 -18.69
C TYR A 127 8.92 20.58 -18.85
N GLY A 128 7.71 20.08 -19.19
CA GLY A 128 7.41 18.66 -19.12
C GLY A 128 7.39 18.17 -17.67
N GLU A 129 7.09 16.87 -17.46
CA GLU A 129 7.12 16.23 -16.15
C GLU A 129 7.26 14.71 -16.33
N GLY A 130 8.27 14.08 -15.76
CA GLY A 130 8.46 12.64 -15.86
C GLY A 130 8.45 12.10 -17.29
N ALA A 131 7.43 11.33 -17.66
CA ALA A 131 7.23 10.80 -19.02
C ALA A 131 6.57 11.80 -19.99
N VAL A 132 6.17 12.99 -19.53
CA VAL A 132 5.53 14.02 -20.36
C VAL A 132 6.58 14.95 -20.94
N PRO A 133 6.74 14.99 -22.30
CA PRO A 133 7.70 15.89 -22.93
C PRO A 133 7.33 17.37 -22.77
N PRO A 134 8.32 18.29 -22.92
CA PRO A 134 8.05 19.71 -23.02
C PRO A 134 7.04 20.03 -24.13
N ASN A 135 6.14 20.95 -23.84
CA ASN A 135 5.09 21.41 -24.76
C ASN A 135 4.14 20.30 -25.26
N ALA A 136 3.99 19.20 -24.52
CA ALA A 136 3.03 18.16 -24.85
C ALA A 136 1.60 18.62 -24.57
N ALA A 137 0.68 18.37 -25.52
CA ALA A 137 -0.74 18.37 -25.26
C ALA A 137 -1.16 17.07 -24.57
N LEU A 138 -2.14 17.15 -23.68
CA LEU A 138 -2.55 16.04 -22.82
C LEU A 138 -4.00 15.66 -23.05
N LEU A 139 -4.30 14.38 -22.85
CA LEU A 139 -5.64 13.83 -22.84
C LEU A 139 -5.93 13.24 -21.46
N PHE A 140 -7.03 13.69 -20.83
CA PHE A 140 -7.50 13.18 -19.54
C PHE A 140 -8.91 12.62 -19.69
N GLU A 141 -9.09 11.34 -19.41
CA GLU A 141 -10.39 10.75 -19.15
C GLU A 141 -10.70 10.93 -17.67
N VAL A 142 -11.82 11.54 -17.35
CA VAL A 142 -12.14 11.96 -15.98
C VAL A 142 -13.55 11.56 -15.59
N GLU A 143 -13.72 11.01 -14.40
CA GLU A 143 -15.00 10.79 -13.74
C GLU A 143 -15.06 11.62 -12.44
N LEU A 144 -16.00 12.57 -12.36
CA LEU A 144 -16.25 13.36 -11.14
C LEU A 144 -17.17 12.58 -10.21
N LEU A 145 -16.61 11.92 -9.22
CA LEU A 145 -17.31 11.03 -8.31
C LEU A 145 -18.12 11.79 -7.25
N ASP A 146 -17.52 12.84 -6.66
CA ASP A 146 -18.18 13.66 -5.64
C ASP A 146 -17.68 15.09 -5.65
N VAL A 147 -18.49 15.97 -5.03
CA VAL A 147 -18.18 17.37 -4.77
C VAL A 147 -18.56 17.66 -3.31
N MET A 148 -17.59 17.99 -2.50
CA MET A 148 -17.71 18.14 -1.06
C MET A 148 -17.37 19.57 -0.63
N ASN A 149 -18.10 20.11 0.34
CA ASN A 149 -17.65 21.27 1.11
C ASN A 149 -16.59 20.82 2.15
N PHE A 150 -16.02 21.77 2.91
CA PHE A 150 -14.99 21.45 3.92
C PHE A 150 -15.46 20.43 4.96
N ASP A 151 -16.67 20.58 5.51
CA ASP A 151 -17.15 19.65 6.55
C ASP A 151 -17.36 18.23 6.02
N GLN A 152 -17.84 18.10 4.78
CA GLN A 152 -18.01 16.82 4.10
C GLN A 152 -16.65 16.17 3.78
N TYR A 153 -15.67 16.97 3.34
CA TYR A 153 -14.31 16.51 3.10
C TYR A 153 -13.65 16.02 4.40
N ASP A 154 -13.75 16.79 5.47
CA ASP A 154 -13.19 16.43 6.76
C ASP A 154 -13.84 15.14 7.32
N GLN A 155 -15.15 14.97 7.13
CA GLN A 155 -15.82 13.71 7.46
C GLN A 155 -15.37 12.55 6.57
N TYR A 156 -15.20 12.78 5.26
CA TYR A 156 -14.70 11.78 4.31
C TYR A 156 -13.30 11.30 4.71
N MET A 157 -12.38 12.22 5.05
CA MET A 157 -11.02 11.89 5.49
C MET A 157 -11.02 11.09 6.80
N ARG A 158 -11.85 11.47 7.78
CA ARG A 158 -12.00 10.68 9.02
C ARG A 158 -12.54 9.28 8.77
N ASP A 159 -13.45 9.11 7.84
CA ASP A 159 -14.02 7.79 7.52
C ASP A 159 -13.04 6.95 6.70
N LEU A 160 -12.22 7.56 5.86
CA LEU A 160 -11.10 6.91 5.15
C LEU A 160 -10.08 6.37 6.15
N ASP A 161 -9.63 7.20 7.07
CA ASP A 161 -8.67 6.86 8.15
C ASP A 161 -9.17 5.66 8.97
N LYS A 162 -10.45 5.67 9.37
CA LYS A 162 -11.06 4.54 10.09
C LYS A 162 -11.08 3.25 9.27
N ARG A 163 -11.36 3.35 7.96
CA ARG A 163 -11.37 2.17 7.07
C ARG A 163 -9.98 1.60 6.90
N GLU A 164 -8.97 2.44 6.71
CA GLU A 164 -7.56 2.03 6.60
C GLU A 164 -7.07 1.40 7.89
N GLN A 165 -7.38 2.01 9.03
CA GLN A 165 -7.05 1.45 10.36
C GLN A 165 -7.72 0.09 10.57
N ALA A 166 -9.00 -0.05 10.24
CA ALA A 166 -9.72 -1.32 10.37
C ALA A 166 -9.15 -2.40 9.43
N ALA A 167 -8.79 -2.04 8.19
CA ALA A 167 -8.15 -2.94 7.24
C ALA A 167 -6.76 -3.39 7.72
N TYR A 168 -5.97 -2.47 8.25
CA TYR A 168 -4.67 -2.76 8.84
C TYR A 168 -4.77 -3.74 10.03
N GLU A 169 -5.70 -3.49 10.96
CA GLU A 169 -5.92 -4.39 12.10
C GLU A 169 -6.44 -5.77 11.66
N ALA A 170 -7.32 -5.82 10.67
CA ALA A 170 -7.80 -7.08 10.10
C ALA A 170 -6.65 -7.88 9.46
N HIS A 171 -5.77 -7.20 8.72
CA HIS A 171 -4.59 -7.85 8.12
C HIS A 171 -3.63 -8.38 9.18
N ARG A 172 -3.34 -7.59 10.22
CA ARG A 172 -2.50 -8.02 11.36
C ARG A 172 -3.07 -9.24 12.07
N LYS A 173 -4.38 -9.26 12.29
CA LYS A 173 -5.08 -10.39 12.91
C LYS A 173 -4.97 -11.64 12.04
N ALA A 174 -5.24 -11.53 10.74
CA ALA A 174 -5.14 -12.64 9.81
C ALA A 174 -3.71 -13.20 9.73
N GLN A 175 -2.69 -12.32 9.70
CA GLN A 175 -1.29 -12.74 9.73
C GLN A 175 -0.95 -13.50 11.02
N PHE A 176 -1.43 -13.01 12.16
CA PHE A 176 -1.19 -13.68 13.43
C PHE A 176 -1.85 -15.07 13.51
N GLU A 177 -3.07 -15.20 13.02
CA GLU A 177 -3.77 -16.50 12.92
C GLU A 177 -3.00 -17.47 12.00
N HIS A 178 -2.49 -16.98 10.88
CA HIS A 178 -1.62 -17.72 9.97
C HIS A 178 -0.34 -18.21 10.68
N ASP A 179 0.33 -17.33 11.43
CA ASP A 179 1.54 -17.68 12.17
C ASP A 179 1.27 -18.77 13.21
N LEU A 180 0.17 -18.67 13.96
CA LEU A 180 -0.20 -19.67 14.96
C LEU A 180 -0.44 -21.04 14.33
N LYS A 181 -1.11 -21.08 13.18
CA LYS A 181 -1.34 -22.31 12.43
C LYS A 181 -0.02 -22.91 11.92
N ALA A 182 0.86 -22.09 11.36
CA ALA A 182 2.17 -22.52 10.88
C ALA A 182 3.06 -23.07 12.01
N ILE A 183 2.98 -22.47 13.21
CA ILE A 183 3.66 -22.98 14.42
C ILE A 183 3.11 -24.35 14.82
N GLU A 184 1.79 -24.55 14.79
CA GLU A 184 1.17 -25.84 15.10
C GLU A 184 1.59 -26.94 14.11
N GLU A 185 1.51 -26.65 12.82
CA GLU A 185 1.92 -27.58 11.75
C GLU A 185 3.40 -27.96 11.88
N PHE A 186 4.28 -26.98 12.13
CA PHE A 186 5.68 -27.23 12.37
C PHE A 186 5.91 -28.11 13.61
N ALA A 187 5.26 -27.79 14.72
CA ALA A 187 5.38 -28.57 15.96
C ALA A 187 4.93 -30.02 15.76
N GLN A 188 3.82 -30.23 15.06
CA GLN A 188 3.31 -31.56 14.73
C GLN A 188 4.28 -32.33 13.83
N ALA A 189 4.78 -31.72 12.77
CA ALA A 189 5.74 -32.33 11.84
C ALA A 189 7.07 -32.70 12.50
N LYS A 190 7.48 -32.00 13.54
CA LYS A 190 8.70 -32.25 14.32
C LYS A 190 8.49 -33.08 15.58
N GLY A 191 7.27 -33.46 15.91
CA GLY A 191 6.92 -34.16 17.15
C GLY A 191 7.23 -33.35 18.41
N LEU A 192 7.10 -32.01 18.35
CA LEU A 192 7.40 -31.13 19.48
C LEU A 192 6.17 -30.98 20.38
N ILE A 193 6.39 -31.09 21.69
CA ILE A 193 5.37 -30.78 22.70
C ILE A 193 5.63 -29.33 23.15
N LEU A 194 4.75 -28.41 22.75
CA LEU A 194 4.88 -27.00 23.03
C LEU A 194 3.75 -26.50 23.95
N ARG A 195 4.06 -25.48 24.73
CA ARG A 195 3.10 -24.67 25.47
C ARG A 195 2.97 -23.33 24.75
N ARG A 196 1.73 -22.87 24.56
CA ARG A 196 1.45 -21.54 23.97
C ARG A 196 1.08 -20.56 25.08
N THR A 197 1.65 -19.36 25.01
CA THR A 197 1.30 -18.24 25.89
C THR A 197 0.11 -17.45 25.31
N ASN A 198 -0.43 -16.52 26.11
CA ASN A 198 -1.53 -15.65 25.66
C ASN A 198 -1.11 -14.69 24.52
N THR A 199 0.18 -14.41 24.37
CA THR A 199 0.74 -13.57 23.28
C THR A 199 0.87 -14.35 21.96
N GLY A 200 0.75 -15.69 22.02
CA GLY A 200 0.92 -16.61 20.89
C GLY A 200 2.31 -17.21 20.77
N LEU A 201 3.25 -16.79 21.64
CA LEU A 201 4.57 -17.42 21.73
C LEU A 201 4.41 -18.89 22.08
N SER A 202 5.21 -19.77 21.45
CA SER A 202 5.20 -21.19 21.77
C SER A 202 6.58 -21.67 22.20
N TYR A 203 6.65 -22.42 23.30
CA TYR A 203 7.92 -22.94 23.80
C TYR A 203 7.79 -24.40 24.29
N GLY A 204 8.86 -25.14 24.24
CA GLY A 204 8.94 -26.50 24.78
C GLY A 204 10.34 -26.83 25.25
N LEU A 205 10.45 -27.38 26.44
CA LEU A 205 11.74 -27.80 27.00
C LEU A 205 12.05 -29.24 26.62
N THR A 206 13.20 -29.46 26.00
CA THR A 206 13.75 -30.80 25.77
C THR A 206 14.61 -31.26 26.95
N LYS A 207 15.08 -30.31 27.75
CA LYS A 207 15.81 -30.56 28.98
C LYS A 207 15.49 -29.45 30.00
N THR A 208 15.09 -29.84 31.19
CA THR A 208 14.87 -28.92 32.31
C THR A 208 16.20 -28.43 32.89
N GLY A 209 16.26 -27.14 33.18
CA GLY A 209 17.39 -26.55 33.91
C GLY A 209 17.27 -26.72 35.43
N LYS A 210 18.17 -26.06 36.14
CA LYS A 210 18.16 -26.01 37.63
C LYS A 210 18.06 -24.55 38.08
N GLY A 211 17.35 -24.34 39.19
CA GLY A 211 17.16 -23.00 39.75
C GLY A 211 15.98 -22.25 39.17
N THR A 212 15.88 -20.97 39.46
CA THR A 212 14.77 -20.10 39.06
C THR A 212 14.97 -19.58 37.66
N PRO A 213 13.96 -19.57 36.80
CA PRO A 213 14.03 -18.90 35.52
C PRO A 213 14.33 -17.41 35.67
N PRO A 214 15.01 -16.78 34.69
CA PRO A 214 15.39 -15.38 34.78
C PRO A 214 14.16 -14.47 34.71
N LYS A 215 14.28 -13.31 35.36
CA LYS A 215 13.30 -12.21 35.32
C LYS A 215 13.90 -11.01 34.58
N PRO A 216 13.07 -10.05 34.12
CA PRO A 216 13.59 -8.76 33.62
C PRO A 216 14.60 -8.16 34.58
N GLY A 217 15.70 -7.58 34.07
CA GLY A 217 16.87 -7.11 34.79
C GLY A 217 17.96 -8.18 34.98
N THR A 218 17.68 -9.45 34.74
CA THR A 218 18.67 -10.52 34.87
C THR A 218 19.59 -10.56 33.62
N LYS A 219 20.88 -10.62 33.85
CA LYS A 219 21.87 -10.89 32.81
C LYS A 219 21.84 -12.38 32.47
N VAL A 220 21.58 -12.69 31.20
CA VAL A 220 21.44 -14.06 30.70
C VAL A 220 22.46 -14.34 29.61
N LYS A 221 22.85 -15.61 29.50
CA LYS A 221 23.78 -16.10 28.50
C LYS A 221 23.18 -17.33 27.82
N VAL A 222 23.08 -17.30 26.51
CA VAL A 222 22.44 -18.34 25.72
C VAL A 222 23.32 -18.80 24.57
N ALA A 223 23.28 -20.10 24.27
CA ALA A 223 23.63 -20.61 22.96
C ALA A 223 22.34 -20.83 22.18
N TYR A 224 22.33 -20.54 20.88
CA TYR A 224 21.13 -20.68 20.08
C TYR A 224 21.43 -20.90 18.60
N VAL A 225 20.43 -21.47 17.91
CA VAL A 225 20.34 -21.50 16.46
C VAL A 225 18.95 -20.96 16.09
N GLY A 226 18.92 -19.87 15.34
CA GLY A 226 17.70 -19.25 14.78
C GLY A 226 17.50 -19.65 13.33
N SER A 227 16.34 -20.20 13.01
CA SER A 227 15.98 -20.62 11.67
C SER A 227 14.54 -20.19 11.31
N LEU A 228 14.24 -20.17 10.02
CA LEU A 228 12.88 -20.12 9.50
C LEU A 228 12.21 -21.50 9.64
N LEU A 229 10.90 -21.59 9.37
CA LEU A 229 10.14 -22.85 9.41
C LEU A 229 10.66 -23.89 8.40
N ASP A 230 11.23 -23.48 7.29
CA ASP A 230 11.84 -24.34 6.26
C ASP A 230 13.21 -24.88 6.67
N GLY A 231 13.76 -24.41 7.80
CA GLY A 231 15.07 -24.79 8.32
C GLY A 231 16.21 -23.87 7.89
N THR A 232 15.96 -22.84 7.08
CA THR A 232 16.98 -21.85 6.69
C THR A 232 17.52 -21.13 7.93
N VAL A 233 18.78 -21.32 8.26
CA VAL A 233 19.44 -20.68 9.39
C VAL A 233 19.76 -19.22 9.04
N PHE A 234 19.26 -18.29 9.84
CA PHE A 234 19.50 -16.85 9.66
C PHE A 234 20.49 -16.29 10.67
N ASP A 235 20.59 -16.91 11.87
CA ASP A 235 21.48 -16.44 12.93
C ASP A 235 21.80 -17.58 13.91
N GLN A 236 22.98 -17.54 14.52
CA GLN A 236 23.39 -18.50 15.56
C GLN A 236 24.52 -17.96 16.42
N SER A 237 24.61 -18.43 17.66
CA SER A 237 25.72 -18.13 18.56
C SER A 237 25.89 -19.24 19.60
N ASP A 238 27.14 -19.58 19.89
CA ASP A 238 27.46 -20.50 21.00
C ASP A 238 27.45 -19.80 22.36
N SER A 239 27.47 -18.46 22.39
CA SER A 239 27.53 -17.67 23.61
C SER A 239 27.14 -16.21 23.37
N PHE A 240 25.85 -15.93 23.49
CA PHE A 240 25.30 -14.56 23.41
C PHE A 240 24.80 -14.11 24.79
N GLU A 241 25.26 -12.94 25.22
CA GLU A 241 24.99 -12.41 26.55
C GLU A 241 24.26 -11.07 26.45
N PHE A 242 23.19 -10.90 27.21
CA PHE A 242 22.44 -9.66 27.30
C PHE A 242 21.63 -9.58 28.58
N THR A 243 21.09 -8.39 28.90
CA THR A 243 20.19 -8.20 30.04
C THR A 243 18.75 -8.32 29.55
N LEU A 244 18.00 -9.28 30.10
CA LEU A 244 16.57 -9.48 29.81
C LEU A 244 15.77 -8.26 30.25
N GLY A 245 14.79 -7.80 29.45
CA GLY A 245 14.01 -6.60 29.72
C GLY A 245 14.67 -5.30 29.29
N ALA A 246 15.85 -5.34 28.65
CA ALA A 246 16.56 -4.15 28.15
C ALA A 246 16.22 -3.80 26.69
N ALA A 247 15.23 -4.45 26.08
CA ALA A 247 14.83 -4.29 24.69
C ALA A 247 16.00 -4.40 23.67
N LYS A 248 16.94 -5.31 23.94
CA LYS A 248 18.10 -5.59 23.07
C LYS A 248 17.85 -6.73 22.11
N VAL A 249 16.78 -7.46 22.29
CA VAL A 249 16.36 -8.62 21.51
C VAL A 249 14.89 -8.49 21.13
N ILE A 250 14.41 -9.36 20.26
CA ILE A 250 12.99 -9.39 19.85
C ILE A 250 12.07 -9.71 21.04
N GLU A 251 10.82 -9.23 21.01
CA GLU A 251 9.84 -9.43 22.08
C GLU A 251 9.65 -10.91 22.45
N GLY A 252 9.68 -11.79 21.46
CA GLY A 252 9.59 -13.23 21.68
C GLY A 252 10.72 -13.79 22.55
N TRP A 253 11.91 -13.20 22.53
CA TRP A 253 13.00 -13.57 23.42
C TRP A 253 12.85 -12.97 24.80
N GLU A 254 12.41 -11.70 24.88
CA GLU A 254 12.16 -11.02 26.16
C GLU A 254 11.11 -11.76 26.99
N GLU A 255 10.09 -12.34 26.35
CA GLU A 255 9.09 -13.18 27.01
C GLU A 255 9.59 -14.62 27.19
N GLY A 256 10.06 -15.25 26.10
CA GLY A 256 10.27 -16.68 26.02
C GLY A 256 11.37 -17.20 26.93
N LEU A 257 12.47 -16.44 27.09
CA LEU A 257 13.57 -16.86 27.95
C LEU A 257 13.22 -16.89 29.44
N GLN A 258 12.15 -16.24 29.84
CA GLN A 258 11.63 -16.33 31.21
C GLN A 258 11.08 -17.72 31.58
N TYR A 259 10.95 -18.62 30.61
CA TYR A 259 10.57 -20.02 30.83
C TYR A 259 11.73 -20.99 30.89
N PHE A 260 12.99 -20.52 30.69
CA PHE A 260 14.20 -21.33 30.65
C PHE A 260 15.08 -21.11 31.87
N SER A 261 15.08 -22.05 32.81
CA SER A 261 16.04 -22.01 33.94
C SER A 261 17.47 -22.22 33.47
N PRO A 262 18.51 -21.82 34.24
CA PRO A 262 19.91 -22.07 33.91
C PRO A 262 20.17 -23.57 33.60
N GLY A 263 20.76 -23.84 32.43
CA GLY A 263 21.00 -25.19 31.92
C GLY A 263 19.82 -25.85 31.21
N ALA A 264 18.67 -25.18 31.08
CA ALA A 264 17.56 -25.66 30.26
C ALA A 264 17.92 -25.61 28.77
N GLU A 265 17.36 -26.56 28.01
CA GLU A 265 17.45 -26.62 26.55
C GLU A 265 16.03 -26.81 26.00
N GLY A 266 15.75 -26.21 24.84
CA GLY A 266 14.43 -26.35 24.23
C GLY A 266 14.22 -25.52 22.98
N TRP A 267 12.96 -25.40 22.63
CA TRP A 267 12.49 -24.71 21.45
C TRP A 267 11.69 -23.46 21.84
N LEU A 268 11.86 -22.42 21.07
CA LEU A 268 11.09 -21.20 21.15
C LEU A 268 10.63 -20.85 19.73
N LEU A 269 9.32 -20.84 19.50
CA LEU A 269 8.71 -20.49 18.23
C LEU A 269 7.99 -19.16 18.39
N VAL A 270 8.43 -18.19 17.62
CA VAL A 270 8.08 -16.78 17.77
C VAL A 270 7.21 -16.35 16.58
N PRO A 271 5.93 -15.99 16.78
CA PRO A 271 5.12 -15.44 15.70
C PRO A 271 5.70 -14.11 15.22
N SER A 272 5.48 -13.79 13.95
CA SER A 272 6.11 -12.65 13.28
C SER A 272 5.93 -11.32 14.00
N LYS A 273 4.74 -11.09 14.61
CA LYS A 273 4.44 -9.85 15.38
C LYS A 273 5.33 -9.65 16.62
N MET A 274 5.92 -10.72 17.15
CA MET A 274 6.85 -10.69 18.29
C MET A 274 8.32 -10.79 17.86
N ALA A 275 8.55 -10.78 16.54
CA ALA A 275 9.86 -10.82 15.89
C ALA A 275 10.09 -9.54 15.09
N TYR A 276 10.21 -9.62 13.77
CA TYR A 276 10.51 -8.48 12.90
C TYR A 276 9.27 -7.94 12.17
N GLY A 277 8.10 -8.57 12.31
CA GLY A 277 6.85 -8.14 11.68
C GLY A 277 6.94 -8.05 10.15
N PRO A 278 6.39 -7.00 9.53
CA PRO A 278 6.34 -6.85 8.08
C PRO A 278 7.66 -6.38 7.45
N VAL A 279 8.77 -6.40 8.19
CA VAL A 279 10.07 -5.88 7.73
C VAL A 279 11.01 -7.02 7.37
N THR A 280 11.74 -6.89 6.27
CA THR A 280 12.85 -7.78 5.92
C THR A 280 14.07 -7.46 6.78
N VAL A 281 14.64 -8.45 7.47
CA VAL A 281 15.88 -8.29 8.26
C VAL A 281 16.89 -9.35 7.86
N GLY A 282 17.92 -8.94 7.15
CA GLY A 282 18.95 -9.86 6.65
C GLY A 282 18.36 -10.98 5.78
N LYS A 283 18.43 -12.22 6.25
CA LYS A 283 17.86 -13.40 5.59
C LYS A 283 16.41 -13.70 5.99
N VAL A 284 15.82 -12.91 6.87
CA VAL A 284 14.45 -13.10 7.36
C VAL A 284 13.49 -12.32 6.49
N PRO A 285 12.58 -12.98 5.73
CA PRO A 285 11.53 -12.32 4.97
C PRO A 285 10.49 -11.63 5.87
N PRO A 286 9.67 -10.71 5.34
CA PRO A 286 8.56 -10.12 6.08
C PRO A 286 7.60 -11.19 6.62
N ASN A 287 7.01 -10.92 7.78
CA ASN A 287 5.99 -11.75 8.41
C ASN A 287 6.42 -13.22 8.63
N SER A 288 7.70 -13.45 8.92
CA SER A 288 8.23 -14.78 9.18
C SER A 288 8.06 -15.20 10.64
N VAL A 289 7.56 -16.41 10.85
CA VAL A 289 7.68 -17.12 12.12
C VAL A 289 9.16 -17.52 12.31
N LEU A 290 9.70 -17.25 13.49
CA LEU A 290 11.08 -17.63 13.83
C LEU A 290 11.11 -18.83 14.77
N VAL A 291 12.05 -19.73 14.51
CA VAL A 291 12.28 -20.95 15.29
C VAL A 291 13.66 -20.88 15.92
N PHE A 292 13.72 -20.96 17.23
CA PHE A 292 14.99 -20.99 17.95
C PHE A 292 15.13 -22.31 18.72
N LYS A 293 16.29 -22.97 18.53
CA LYS A 293 16.81 -23.93 19.49
C LYS A 293 17.64 -23.18 20.49
N ILE A 294 17.28 -23.27 21.75
CA ILE A 294 17.90 -22.46 22.81
C ILE A 294 18.51 -23.40 23.86
N LYS A 295 19.70 -23.02 24.31
CA LYS A 295 20.33 -23.55 25.50
C LYS A 295 20.70 -22.40 26.43
N MET A 296 20.03 -22.32 27.57
CA MET A 296 20.38 -21.39 28.63
C MET A 296 21.67 -21.83 29.29
N LEU A 297 22.72 -21.05 29.13
CA LEU A 297 24.02 -21.35 29.75
C LEU A 297 23.97 -21.03 31.25
N LYS A 298 24.80 -21.73 32.03
CA LYS A 298 24.98 -21.37 33.43
C LYS A 298 25.94 -20.19 33.52
N ASN A 299 25.63 -19.24 34.36
CA ASN A 299 26.56 -18.16 34.72
C ASN A 299 27.67 -18.74 35.57
#